data_cc9b5e75f6793cfb130ec368eb114dc5
#
_entry.id   cc9b5e75f6793cfb130ec368eb114dc5
#
_cell.length_a   1.000
_cell.length_b   1.000
_cell.length_c   1.000
_cell.angle_alpha   90.00
_cell.angle_beta   90.00
_cell.angle_gamma   90.00
#
_symmetry.space_group_name_H-M   'P 1'
#
loop_
_entity.id
_entity.type
_entity.pdbx_description
1 polymer ?
#
loop_
_entity_poly.entity_id
_entity_poly.type
_entity_poly.pdbx_seq_one_letter_code
_entity_poly.pdbx_strand_id
1 'polypeptide(L)'
;MTENVKTNKPEKKEVSRRSFIKTAAVAGAAASTLGFPAVMRASAAAPIKFKVQIAWDAGTLGYVKFKEFCEEVTAASEGKIVFQGFPAGAIVGTFEMFDAVKAGVFDAMHCFDVYWPGKIPVATFLSSYPFGLDRPDQWETWYHELGGREFAREAYGKHNMYYIGPIQHDDNLIHSKVPIRSFEDFKGKKIRYPGGIIADIYRSAGVATVLLPGGEVYPALEKGVIDGADYVGAAINYNLGFGEIAKYIIMGPPSTPCLHQPVDLMSLNINIKKWKSLAPHWQTFIEAMVAKHSYDQYSAIQAADIKAFEKLQVEQGVEIIRLKEEDIAKFRRFAPQMWVKW
;
A
#
# COMPACT_ATOMS: atom_id res chain seq x y z
N MET A 1 -13.47 43.33 104.18
CA MET A 1 -12.27 43.09 103.31
C MET A 1 -12.73 42.24 102.16
N THR A 2 -13.02 42.83 101.05
CA THR A 2 -13.49 42.17 99.83
C THR A 2 -12.53 42.52 98.69
N GLU A 3 -11.75 41.52 98.23
CA GLU A 3 -10.82 41.67 97.12
C GLU A 3 -11.59 41.54 95.80
N ASN A 4 -11.38 42.49 94.97
CA ASN A 4 -11.90 42.53 93.56
C ASN A 4 -10.99 41.79 92.63
N VAL A 5 -11.44 40.67 92.10
CA VAL A 5 -10.75 39.94 91.04
C VAL A 5 -11.20 40.51 89.70
N LYS A 6 -10.28 41.15 88.98
CA LYS A 6 -10.46 41.59 87.58
C LYS A 6 -10.22 40.42 86.65
N THR A 7 -11.24 39.97 85.94
CA THR A 7 -11.17 39.01 84.87
C THR A 7 -10.76 39.71 83.55
N ASN A 8 -9.56 39.37 83.06
CA ASN A 8 -9.04 39.85 81.79
C ASN A 8 -9.60 38.97 80.67
N LYS A 9 -10.45 39.48 79.78
CA LYS A 9 -10.91 38.87 78.55
C LYS A 9 -9.81 39.05 77.46
N PRO A 10 -9.41 38.03 76.67
CA PRO A 10 -8.47 38.23 75.61
C PRO A 10 -9.14 38.88 74.39
N GLU A 11 -8.60 39.99 73.93
CA GLU A 11 -8.98 40.66 72.67
C GLU A 11 -8.75 39.74 71.43
N LYS A 12 -9.78 39.47 70.68
CA LYS A 12 -9.68 38.86 69.37
C LYS A 12 -9.09 39.86 68.36
N LYS A 13 -7.81 39.70 68.01
CA LYS A 13 -7.24 40.43 66.89
C LYS A 13 -7.87 39.96 65.60
N GLU A 14 -8.62 40.79 64.92
CA GLU A 14 -9.11 40.58 63.54
C GLU A 14 -7.94 40.56 62.60
N VAL A 15 -7.72 39.38 61.96
CA VAL A 15 -6.74 39.23 60.92
C VAL A 15 -7.25 39.83 59.64
N SER A 16 -6.68 40.95 59.20
CA SER A 16 -7.12 41.61 57.99
C SER A 16 -6.87 40.71 56.75
N ARG A 17 -7.76 40.80 55.74
CA ARG A 17 -7.64 40.06 54.47
C ARG A 17 -6.25 40.18 53.84
N ARG A 18 -5.59 41.32 54.02
CA ARG A 18 -4.26 41.62 53.53
C ARG A 18 -3.15 40.82 54.24
N SER A 19 -3.31 40.56 55.53
CA SER A 19 -2.43 39.74 56.35
C SER A 19 -2.56 38.27 55.99
N PHE A 20 -3.80 37.78 55.74
CA PHE A 20 -4.05 36.40 55.30
C PHE A 20 -3.43 36.09 53.97
N ILE A 21 -3.51 37.02 52.97
CA ILE A 21 -2.91 36.86 51.63
C ILE A 21 -1.39 36.84 51.71
N LYS A 22 -0.78 37.65 52.57
CA LYS A 22 0.69 37.62 52.75
C LYS A 22 1.17 36.31 53.38
N THR A 23 0.44 35.77 54.38
CA THR A 23 0.78 34.51 55.03
C THR A 23 0.57 33.32 54.09
N ALA A 24 -0.46 33.35 53.26
CA ALA A 24 -0.70 32.33 52.20
C ALA A 24 0.39 32.34 51.14
N ALA A 25 0.87 33.52 50.73
CA ALA A 25 1.97 33.63 49.75
C ALA A 25 3.32 33.08 50.26
N VAL A 26 3.61 33.27 51.57
CA VAL A 26 4.82 32.72 52.20
C VAL A 26 4.71 31.21 52.43
N ALA A 27 3.54 30.71 52.76
CA ALA A 27 3.30 29.25 52.88
C ALA A 27 3.36 28.54 51.50
N GLY A 28 2.92 29.20 50.43
CA GLY A 28 3.02 28.71 49.04
C GLY A 28 4.48 28.60 48.57
N ALA A 29 5.35 29.53 48.97
CA ALA A 29 6.75 29.53 48.61
C ALA A 29 7.58 28.46 49.38
N ALA A 30 7.17 28.13 50.62
CA ALA A 30 7.81 27.08 51.41
C ALA A 30 7.36 25.66 51.05
N ALA A 31 6.17 25.49 50.46
CA ALA A 31 5.69 24.18 49.98
C ALA A 31 6.34 23.74 48.68
N SER A 32 6.98 24.64 47.94
CA SER A 32 7.71 24.32 46.71
C SER A 32 9.11 23.64 46.98
N THR A 33 9.54 23.59 48.25
CA THR A 33 10.81 22.91 48.63
C THR A 33 10.62 21.51 49.21
N LEU A 34 9.37 21.08 49.49
CA LEU A 34 9.04 19.71 49.85
C LEU A 34 8.67 19.01 48.53
N GLY A 35 9.64 18.26 47.99
CA GLY A 35 9.59 17.54 46.70
C GLY A 35 8.27 16.82 46.41
N PHE A 36 7.31 17.55 45.92
CA PHE A 36 6.32 16.93 45.03
C PHE A 36 7.12 16.46 43.78
N PRO A 37 7.01 15.21 43.38
CA PRO A 37 7.58 14.83 42.10
C PRO A 37 6.96 15.78 41.06
N ALA A 38 7.77 16.71 40.53
CA ALA A 38 7.40 17.43 39.34
C ALA A 38 7.14 16.34 38.31
N VAL A 39 5.88 16.09 37.99
CA VAL A 39 5.53 15.31 36.81
C VAL A 39 6.06 16.15 35.65
N MET A 40 7.35 15.94 35.34
CA MET A 40 7.91 16.41 34.09
C MET A 40 7.01 15.78 33.02
N ARG A 41 6.09 16.57 32.49
CA ARG A 41 5.44 16.20 31.21
C ARG A 41 6.62 15.99 30.29
N ALA A 42 6.96 14.70 30.03
CA ALA A 42 7.91 14.38 28.99
C ALA A 42 7.48 15.17 27.76
N SER A 43 8.33 16.07 27.32
CA SER A 43 8.10 16.80 26.07
C SER A 43 7.82 15.71 25.05
N ALA A 44 6.59 15.67 24.52
CA ALA A 44 6.22 14.67 23.55
C ALA A 44 7.23 14.79 22.41
N ALA A 45 8.01 13.74 22.19
CA ALA A 45 8.97 13.72 21.09
C ALA A 45 8.23 14.07 19.79
N ALA A 46 8.83 14.90 18.96
CA ALA A 46 8.22 15.27 17.68
C ALA A 46 7.90 14.02 16.86
N PRO A 47 6.74 13.97 16.18
CA PRO A 47 6.35 12.80 15.40
C PRO A 47 7.38 12.49 14.30
N ILE A 48 7.66 11.21 14.10
CA ILE A 48 8.47 10.73 12.99
C ILE A 48 7.58 10.69 11.76
N LYS A 49 7.89 11.56 10.78
CA LYS A 49 7.09 11.69 9.55
C LYS A 49 7.75 10.96 8.39
N PHE A 50 6.93 10.29 7.59
CA PHE A 50 7.33 9.64 6.35
C PHE A 50 6.49 10.17 5.19
N LYS A 51 7.15 10.59 4.12
CA LYS A 51 6.49 10.84 2.84
C LYS A 51 6.43 9.52 2.08
N VAL A 52 5.20 9.07 1.77
CA VAL A 52 4.96 7.79 1.09
C VAL A 52 4.14 8.04 -0.16
N GLN A 53 4.69 7.76 -1.35
CA GLN A 53 3.93 7.82 -2.58
C GLN A 53 3.46 6.42 -2.97
N ILE A 54 2.19 6.33 -3.41
CA ILE A 54 1.61 5.10 -3.93
C ILE A 54 1.51 5.17 -5.47
N ALA A 55 1.46 4.00 -6.11
CA ALA A 55 1.28 3.89 -7.57
C ALA A 55 -0.17 4.12 -8.05
N TRP A 56 -1.11 4.35 -7.14
CA TRP A 56 -2.51 4.59 -7.46
C TRP A 56 -2.86 6.06 -7.58
N ASP A 57 -3.67 6.39 -8.59
CA ASP A 57 -4.22 7.73 -8.78
C ASP A 57 -5.23 8.07 -7.68
N ALA A 58 -5.34 9.36 -7.36
CA ALA A 58 -6.34 9.86 -6.42
C ALA A 58 -7.76 9.45 -6.85
N GLY A 59 -8.58 8.99 -5.89
CA GLY A 59 -9.95 8.55 -6.14
C GLY A 59 -10.10 7.06 -6.45
N THR A 60 -9.03 6.33 -6.75
CA THR A 60 -9.11 4.86 -6.87
C THR A 60 -9.28 4.19 -5.50
N LEU A 61 -9.90 3.00 -5.48
CA LEU A 61 -10.06 2.22 -4.24
C LEU A 61 -8.70 1.93 -3.59
N GLY A 62 -7.67 1.63 -4.38
CA GLY A 62 -6.31 1.42 -3.87
C GLY A 62 -5.75 2.64 -3.14
N TYR A 63 -5.96 3.85 -3.68
CA TYR A 63 -5.55 5.08 -2.99
C TYR A 63 -6.38 5.35 -1.73
N VAL A 64 -7.69 5.12 -1.76
CA VAL A 64 -8.56 5.27 -0.59
C VAL A 64 -8.10 4.37 0.55
N LYS A 65 -7.86 3.09 0.28
CA LYS A 65 -7.38 2.12 1.28
C LYS A 65 -5.98 2.48 1.82
N PHE A 66 -5.12 2.99 0.96
CA PHE A 66 -3.82 3.50 1.40
C PHE A 66 -3.94 4.72 2.31
N LYS A 67 -4.87 5.62 2.06
CA LYS A 67 -5.13 6.77 2.95
C LYS A 67 -5.64 6.32 4.31
N GLU A 68 -6.57 5.38 4.35
CA GLU A 68 -7.05 4.76 5.59
C GLU A 68 -5.89 4.14 6.38
N PHE A 69 -5.00 3.40 5.71
CA PHE A 69 -3.79 2.86 6.33
C PHE A 69 -2.89 3.95 6.94
N CYS A 70 -2.66 5.06 6.24
CA CYS A 70 -1.87 6.18 6.77
C CYS A 70 -2.49 6.79 8.03
N GLU A 71 -3.82 6.90 8.07
CA GLU A 71 -4.59 7.39 9.21
C GLU A 71 -4.54 6.40 10.38
N GLU A 72 -4.68 5.10 10.12
CA GLU A 72 -4.57 4.03 11.12
C GLU A 72 -3.18 3.97 11.75
N VAL A 73 -2.12 4.06 10.96
CA VAL A 73 -0.73 4.12 11.47
C VAL A 73 -0.57 5.31 12.43
N THR A 74 -1.11 6.46 12.05
CA THR A 74 -1.05 7.66 12.88
C THR A 74 -1.83 7.48 14.17
N ALA A 75 -3.06 6.97 14.11
CA ALA A 75 -3.91 6.75 15.28
C ALA A 75 -3.32 5.68 16.22
N ALA A 76 -2.94 4.53 15.69
CA ALA A 76 -2.39 3.41 16.47
C ALA A 76 -1.03 3.73 17.14
N SER A 77 -0.26 4.66 16.58
CA SER A 77 0.97 5.15 17.17
C SER A 77 0.77 6.36 18.11
N GLU A 78 -0.46 6.75 18.42
CA GLU A 78 -0.78 7.96 19.17
C GLU A 78 -0.12 9.23 18.56
N GLY A 79 -0.04 9.29 17.23
CA GLY A 79 0.58 10.38 16.50
C GLY A 79 2.12 10.38 16.50
N LYS A 80 2.78 9.33 17.02
CA LYS A 80 4.25 9.25 17.05
C LYS A 80 4.85 8.88 15.69
N ILE A 81 4.13 8.07 14.90
CA ILE A 81 4.46 7.75 13.51
C ILE A 81 3.39 8.36 12.60
N VAL A 82 3.79 9.12 11.60
CA VAL A 82 2.87 9.77 10.66
C VAL A 82 3.29 9.46 9.23
N PHE A 83 2.44 8.74 8.50
CA PHE A 83 2.60 8.53 7.07
C PHE A 83 1.84 9.61 6.31
N GLN A 84 2.57 10.41 5.56
CA GLN A 84 2.03 11.40 4.64
C GLN A 84 1.87 10.74 3.27
N GLY A 85 0.65 10.29 2.96
CA GLY A 85 0.35 9.57 1.73
C GLY A 85 0.12 10.49 0.54
N PHE A 86 0.79 10.21 -0.57
CA PHE A 86 0.71 10.93 -1.85
C PHE A 86 0.23 9.99 -2.95
N PRO A 87 -0.69 10.41 -3.84
CA PRO A 87 -1.11 9.61 -4.98
C PRO A 87 -0.02 9.52 -6.06
N ALA A 88 -0.24 8.69 -7.06
CA ALA A 88 0.61 8.57 -8.23
C ALA A 88 0.90 9.95 -8.86
N GLY A 89 2.16 10.19 -9.22
CA GLY A 89 2.59 11.43 -9.88
C GLY A 89 2.70 12.67 -8.99
N ALA A 90 2.34 12.60 -7.71
CA ALA A 90 2.32 13.78 -6.85
C ALA A 90 3.72 14.25 -6.40
N ILE A 91 4.70 13.36 -6.32
CA ILE A 91 6.10 13.71 -6.02
C ILE A 91 6.95 13.47 -7.26
N VAL A 92 6.89 12.26 -7.80
CA VAL A 92 7.58 11.85 -9.05
C VAL A 92 6.66 10.93 -9.85
N GLY A 93 6.93 10.73 -11.14
CA GLY A 93 6.22 9.74 -11.95
C GLY A 93 6.33 8.32 -11.37
N THR A 94 5.37 7.46 -11.70
CA THR A 94 5.28 6.11 -11.10
C THR A 94 6.55 5.29 -11.31
N PHE A 95 7.14 5.34 -12.49
CA PHE A 95 8.36 4.56 -12.80
C PHE A 95 9.66 5.19 -12.28
N GLU A 96 9.61 6.44 -11.81
CA GLU A 96 10.73 7.12 -11.16
C GLU A 96 10.77 6.88 -9.63
N MET A 97 9.70 6.35 -9.03
CA MET A 97 9.58 6.16 -7.59
C MET A 97 10.74 5.36 -6.99
N PHE A 98 11.17 4.32 -7.67
CA PHE A 98 12.29 3.47 -7.22
C PHE A 98 13.59 4.26 -7.02
N ASP A 99 14.01 5.02 -8.03
CA ASP A 99 15.25 5.80 -7.96
C ASP A 99 15.13 6.95 -6.97
N ALA A 100 13.95 7.56 -6.87
CA ALA A 100 13.70 8.64 -5.93
C ALA A 100 13.77 8.17 -4.46
N VAL A 101 13.20 7.02 -4.10
CA VAL A 101 13.32 6.44 -2.75
C VAL A 101 14.76 5.99 -2.49
N LYS A 102 15.41 5.33 -3.45
CA LYS A 102 16.83 4.94 -3.38
C LYS A 102 17.73 6.14 -3.07
N ALA A 103 17.47 7.27 -3.71
CA ALA A 103 18.20 8.53 -3.52
C ALA A 103 17.79 9.30 -2.26
N GLY A 104 16.65 8.97 -1.63
CA GLY A 104 16.12 9.66 -0.46
C GLY A 104 15.40 10.98 -0.79
N VAL A 105 14.86 11.14 -2.00
CA VAL A 105 14.02 12.29 -2.38
C VAL A 105 12.73 12.30 -1.57
N PHE A 106 12.16 11.12 -1.33
CA PHE A 106 11.11 10.87 -0.36
C PHE A 106 11.34 9.53 0.33
N ASP A 107 10.57 9.24 1.39
CA ASP A 107 10.96 8.21 2.35
C ASP A 107 10.59 6.79 1.93
N ALA A 108 9.41 6.58 1.36
CA ALA A 108 8.91 5.23 1.02
C ALA A 108 7.97 5.23 -0.18
N MET A 109 7.93 4.09 -0.89
CA MET A 109 7.01 3.86 -1.99
C MET A 109 6.12 2.65 -1.71
N HIS A 110 4.84 2.74 -2.07
CA HIS A 110 3.87 1.66 -2.12
C HIS A 110 3.55 1.37 -3.59
N CYS A 111 4.16 0.30 -4.13
CA CYS A 111 4.18 0.07 -5.57
C CYS A 111 4.23 -1.42 -5.91
N PHE A 112 3.98 -1.72 -7.19
CA PHE A 112 4.08 -3.07 -7.74
C PHE A 112 5.54 -3.42 -8.03
N ASP A 113 6.02 -4.55 -7.50
CA ASP A 113 7.40 -5.00 -7.72
C ASP A 113 7.67 -5.35 -9.19
N VAL A 114 6.66 -5.78 -9.92
CA VAL A 114 6.74 -6.07 -11.37
C VAL A 114 7.16 -4.88 -12.24
N TYR A 115 7.22 -3.68 -11.71
CA TYR A 115 7.69 -2.50 -12.46
C TYR A 115 9.22 -2.37 -12.49
N TRP A 116 9.94 -3.15 -11.69
CA TRP A 116 11.39 -3.00 -11.49
C TRP A 116 12.29 -4.08 -12.09
N PRO A 117 11.87 -4.98 -13.01
CA PRO A 117 12.73 -6.08 -13.47
C PRO A 117 14.01 -5.59 -14.14
N GLY A 118 14.02 -4.40 -14.74
CA GLY A 118 15.21 -3.78 -15.29
C GLY A 118 16.21 -3.25 -14.25
N LYS A 119 15.80 -3.12 -12.98
CA LYS A 119 16.62 -2.63 -11.87
C LYS A 119 16.93 -3.75 -10.87
N ILE A 120 15.95 -4.56 -10.58
CA ILE A 120 16.02 -5.75 -9.73
C ILE A 120 15.43 -6.92 -10.54
N PRO A 121 16.23 -7.75 -11.24
CA PRO A 121 15.68 -8.83 -12.06
C PRO A 121 14.72 -9.76 -11.32
N VAL A 122 15.05 -10.10 -10.06
CA VAL A 122 14.19 -10.95 -9.21
C VAL A 122 12.89 -10.29 -8.78
N ALA A 123 12.68 -8.99 -8.98
CA ALA A 123 11.43 -8.31 -8.63
C ALA A 123 10.22 -8.88 -9.37
N THR A 124 10.44 -9.47 -10.55
CA THR A 124 9.40 -10.18 -11.30
C THR A 124 8.83 -11.41 -10.54
N PHE A 125 9.61 -11.97 -9.59
CA PHE A 125 9.21 -13.13 -8.76
C PHE A 125 8.75 -12.72 -7.36
N LEU A 126 8.84 -11.44 -7.02
CA LEU A 126 8.31 -10.89 -5.76
C LEU A 126 6.83 -10.53 -5.85
N SER A 127 6.25 -10.59 -7.01
CA SER A 127 4.84 -10.39 -7.28
C SER A 127 4.33 -11.54 -8.16
N SER A 128 3.07 -11.50 -8.54
CA SER A 128 2.47 -12.53 -9.36
C SER A 128 3.16 -12.66 -10.72
N TYR A 129 3.39 -13.88 -11.14
CA TYR A 129 4.00 -14.19 -12.44
C TYR A 129 3.30 -15.38 -13.10
N PRO A 130 3.38 -15.51 -14.43
CA PRO A 130 2.64 -16.54 -15.16
C PRO A 130 2.94 -17.95 -14.65
N PHE A 131 1.86 -18.65 -14.24
CA PHE A 131 1.88 -20.03 -13.70
C PHE A 131 2.71 -20.21 -12.42
N GLY A 132 2.93 -19.13 -11.67
CA GLY A 132 3.51 -19.17 -10.33
C GLY A 132 2.49 -19.50 -9.26
N LEU A 133 2.70 -18.96 -8.06
CA LEU A 133 1.74 -19.09 -6.97
C LEU A 133 0.43 -18.37 -7.37
N ASP A 134 -0.68 -19.08 -7.28
CA ASP A 134 -1.97 -18.64 -7.80
C ASP A 134 -3.03 -18.35 -6.72
N ARG A 135 -2.66 -18.48 -5.44
CA ARG A 135 -3.54 -18.18 -4.32
C ARG A 135 -2.88 -17.27 -3.28
N PRO A 136 -3.66 -16.37 -2.65
CA PRO A 136 -3.17 -15.46 -1.61
C PRO A 136 -2.47 -16.15 -0.45
N ASP A 137 -3.01 -17.27 0.02
CA ASP A 137 -2.42 -18.03 1.14
C ASP A 137 -1.06 -18.66 0.81
N GLN A 138 -0.81 -19.03 -0.45
CA GLN A 138 0.50 -19.50 -0.89
C GLN A 138 1.53 -18.37 -0.83
N TRP A 139 1.17 -17.15 -1.25
CA TRP A 139 2.02 -15.98 -1.16
C TRP A 139 2.31 -15.59 0.30
N GLU A 140 1.30 -15.60 1.18
CA GLU A 140 1.50 -15.36 2.62
C GLU A 140 2.48 -16.39 3.21
N THR A 141 2.27 -17.69 2.90
CA THR A 141 3.17 -18.76 3.37
C THR A 141 4.59 -18.55 2.85
N TRP A 142 4.74 -18.23 1.57
CA TRP A 142 6.06 -18.00 1.00
C TRP A 142 6.78 -16.81 1.64
N TYR A 143 6.09 -15.69 1.80
CA TYR A 143 6.68 -14.50 2.38
C TYR A 143 6.98 -14.64 3.87
N HIS A 144 6.11 -15.26 4.64
CA HIS A 144 6.23 -15.24 6.09
C HIS A 144 6.97 -16.46 6.65
N GLU A 145 6.91 -17.62 5.99
CA GLU A 145 7.43 -18.88 6.52
C GLU A 145 8.56 -19.51 5.67
N LEU A 146 8.64 -19.16 4.38
CA LEU A 146 9.58 -19.80 3.45
C LEU A 146 10.71 -18.89 2.97
N GLY A 147 10.92 -17.75 3.64
CA GLY A 147 12.06 -16.86 3.40
C GLY A 147 11.84 -15.81 2.29
N GLY A 148 10.62 -15.66 1.77
CA GLY A 148 10.33 -14.69 0.70
C GLY A 148 10.60 -13.25 1.11
N ARG A 149 10.32 -12.85 2.37
CA ARG A 149 10.65 -11.52 2.89
C ARG A 149 12.14 -11.26 2.95
N GLU A 150 12.89 -12.22 3.43
CA GLU A 150 14.35 -12.15 3.53
C GLU A 150 14.97 -12.03 2.15
N PHE A 151 14.46 -12.80 1.19
CA PHE A 151 14.87 -12.72 -0.21
C PHE A 151 14.58 -11.33 -0.82
N ALA A 152 13.37 -10.78 -0.60
CA ALA A 152 13.02 -9.45 -1.04
C ALA A 152 13.88 -8.37 -0.36
N ARG A 153 14.14 -8.50 0.95
CA ARG A 153 15.02 -7.60 1.72
C ARG A 153 16.44 -7.60 1.21
N GLU A 154 16.99 -8.76 0.86
CA GLU A 154 18.31 -8.86 0.24
C GLU A 154 18.35 -8.14 -1.12
N ALA A 155 17.33 -8.37 -1.97
CA ALA A 155 17.25 -7.79 -3.30
C ALA A 155 17.16 -6.25 -3.24
N TYR A 156 16.23 -5.71 -2.45
CA TYR A 156 16.05 -4.26 -2.30
C TYR A 156 17.18 -3.60 -1.49
N GLY A 157 17.79 -4.33 -0.56
CA GLY A 157 18.91 -3.86 0.25
C GLY A 157 20.13 -3.45 -0.58
N LYS A 158 20.39 -4.12 -1.69
CA LYS A 158 21.44 -3.76 -2.67
C LYS A 158 21.19 -2.39 -3.32
N HIS A 159 19.97 -1.85 -3.20
CA HIS A 159 19.55 -0.57 -3.73
C HIS A 159 19.22 0.48 -2.67
N ASN A 160 19.81 0.38 -1.47
CA ASN A 160 19.57 1.31 -0.35
C ASN A 160 18.11 1.38 0.09
N MET A 161 17.35 0.31 -0.06
CA MET A 161 15.96 0.21 0.37
C MET A 161 15.75 -0.98 1.31
N TYR A 162 14.74 -0.88 2.16
CA TYR A 162 14.27 -1.98 2.99
C TYR A 162 12.86 -2.36 2.55
N TYR A 163 12.67 -3.64 2.23
CA TYR A 163 11.38 -4.21 1.92
C TYR A 163 10.64 -4.47 3.22
N ILE A 164 9.56 -3.74 3.48
CA ILE A 164 8.80 -3.87 4.73
C ILE A 164 7.91 -5.11 4.67
N GLY A 165 7.10 -5.24 3.64
CA GLY A 165 6.25 -6.41 3.43
C GLY A 165 5.44 -6.35 2.14
N PRO A 166 4.87 -7.50 1.73
CA PRO A 166 3.94 -7.60 0.61
C PRO A 166 2.59 -6.99 0.99
N ILE A 167 1.86 -6.53 0.00
CA ILE A 167 0.49 -6.05 0.13
C ILE A 167 -0.32 -6.67 -0.99
N GLN A 168 -1.26 -7.54 -0.63
CA GLN A 168 -2.07 -8.28 -1.58
C GLN A 168 -3.06 -7.38 -2.32
N HIS A 169 -3.25 -7.73 -3.57
CA HIS A 169 -4.21 -7.13 -4.48
C HIS A 169 -5.04 -8.25 -5.15
N ASP A 170 -5.97 -7.92 -6.03
CA ASP A 170 -6.82 -8.86 -6.76
C ASP A 170 -6.09 -9.58 -7.92
N ASP A 171 -6.82 -10.41 -8.65
CA ASP A 171 -6.36 -10.95 -9.92
C ASP A 171 -6.53 -9.92 -11.05
N ASN A 172 -5.58 -9.92 -12.00
CA ASN A 172 -5.61 -8.98 -13.11
C ASN A 172 -6.51 -9.48 -14.24
N LEU A 173 -7.28 -8.57 -14.80
CA LEU A 173 -8.18 -8.78 -15.94
C LEU A 173 -7.59 -8.15 -17.21
N ILE A 174 -7.76 -8.83 -18.34
CA ILE A 174 -7.45 -8.24 -19.65
C ILE A 174 -8.74 -7.66 -20.23
N HIS A 175 -8.85 -6.33 -20.26
CA HIS A 175 -9.88 -5.63 -20.99
C HIS A 175 -9.47 -5.46 -22.46
N SER A 176 -10.35 -5.81 -23.40
CA SER A 176 -10.06 -5.75 -24.83
C SER A 176 -11.19 -5.06 -25.62
N LYS A 177 -10.81 -4.25 -26.59
CA LYS A 177 -11.76 -3.62 -27.55
C LYS A 177 -12.21 -4.60 -28.61
N VAL A 178 -11.45 -5.69 -28.81
CA VAL A 178 -11.72 -6.73 -29.79
C VAL A 178 -11.88 -8.09 -29.12
N PRO A 179 -12.70 -8.99 -29.65
CA PRO A 179 -12.84 -10.32 -29.08
C PRO A 179 -11.54 -11.12 -29.28
N ILE A 180 -11.07 -11.75 -28.20
CA ILE A 180 -9.92 -12.68 -28.19
C ILE A 180 -10.46 -13.98 -27.58
N ARG A 181 -10.73 -14.98 -28.44
CA ARG A 181 -11.41 -16.23 -28.06
C ARG A 181 -10.50 -17.44 -28.03
N SER A 182 -9.25 -17.28 -28.50
CA SER A 182 -8.23 -18.32 -28.58
C SER A 182 -6.84 -17.75 -28.38
N PHE A 183 -5.87 -18.63 -28.16
CA PHE A 183 -4.44 -18.27 -28.12
C PHE A 183 -4.00 -17.55 -29.42
N GLU A 184 -4.51 -17.99 -30.56
CA GLU A 184 -4.16 -17.47 -31.89
C GLU A 184 -4.67 -16.04 -32.10
N ASP A 185 -5.78 -15.66 -31.47
CA ASP A 185 -6.37 -14.33 -31.59
C ASP A 185 -5.54 -13.22 -30.93
N PHE A 186 -4.62 -13.59 -30.05
CA PHE A 186 -3.68 -12.64 -29.46
C PHE A 186 -2.67 -12.10 -30.47
N LYS A 187 -2.37 -12.87 -31.52
CA LYS A 187 -1.36 -12.49 -32.49
C LYS A 187 -1.68 -11.15 -33.16
N GLY A 188 -0.67 -10.28 -33.15
CA GLY A 188 -0.78 -8.92 -33.75
C GLY A 188 -1.58 -7.91 -32.96
N LYS A 189 -2.22 -8.29 -31.83
CA LYS A 189 -2.87 -7.32 -30.95
C LYS A 189 -1.83 -6.50 -30.20
N LYS A 190 -2.13 -5.24 -29.95
CA LYS A 190 -1.33 -4.32 -29.17
C LYS A 190 -1.96 -4.17 -27.79
N ILE A 191 -1.35 -4.78 -26.78
CA ILE A 191 -1.93 -4.86 -25.43
C ILE A 191 -0.94 -4.33 -24.41
N ARG A 192 -1.44 -3.53 -23.47
CA ARG A 192 -0.65 -3.06 -22.32
C ARG A 192 -0.49 -4.16 -21.30
N TYR A 193 0.76 -4.38 -20.85
CA TYR A 193 1.13 -5.21 -19.70
C TYR A 193 2.14 -4.50 -18.82
N PRO A 194 2.30 -4.91 -17.54
CA PRO A 194 3.24 -4.25 -16.61
C PRO A 194 4.73 -4.50 -16.93
N GLY A 195 5.04 -5.25 -17.97
CA GLY A 195 6.42 -5.55 -18.39
C GLY A 195 6.93 -6.89 -17.87
N GLY A 196 8.26 -7.08 -17.87
CA GLY A 196 8.91 -8.26 -17.32
C GLY A 196 8.43 -9.57 -17.93
N ILE A 197 8.42 -10.62 -17.12
CA ILE A 197 8.00 -11.97 -17.48
C ILE A 197 6.55 -12.03 -18.00
N ILE A 198 5.67 -11.14 -17.46
CA ILE A 198 4.26 -11.07 -17.85
C ILE A 198 4.13 -10.64 -19.30
N ALA A 199 4.82 -9.57 -19.69
CA ALA A 199 4.85 -9.14 -21.09
C ALA A 199 5.48 -10.19 -22.01
N ASP A 200 6.52 -10.88 -21.54
CA ASP A 200 7.23 -11.86 -22.35
C ASP A 200 6.36 -13.07 -22.72
N ILE A 201 5.51 -13.55 -21.79
CA ILE A 201 4.67 -14.69 -22.12
C ILE A 201 3.62 -14.34 -23.21
N TYR A 202 3.13 -13.10 -23.22
CA TYR A 202 2.21 -12.65 -24.27
C TYR A 202 2.93 -12.34 -25.59
N ARG A 203 4.19 -11.88 -25.53
CA ARG A 203 5.03 -11.78 -26.75
C ARG A 203 5.23 -13.13 -27.42
N SER A 204 5.30 -14.23 -26.65
CA SER A 204 5.39 -15.57 -27.22
C SER A 204 4.13 -16.00 -27.98
N ALA A 205 2.98 -15.38 -27.66
CA ALA A 205 1.74 -15.51 -28.42
C ALA A 205 1.62 -14.50 -29.57
N GLY A 206 2.67 -13.71 -29.83
CA GLY A 206 2.70 -12.72 -30.92
C GLY A 206 2.01 -11.39 -30.61
N VAL A 207 1.82 -11.07 -29.31
CA VAL A 207 1.28 -9.78 -28.87
C VAL A 207 2.34 -8.69 -28.96
N ALA A 208 1.98 -7.53 -29.48
CA ALA A 208 2.77 -6.30 -29.36
C ALA A 208 2.53 -5.68 -27.96
N THR A 209 3.40 -6.01 -26.98
CA THR A 209 3.21 -5.53 -25.61
C THR A 209 3.73 -4.11 -25.42
N VAL A 210 2.98 -3.31 -24.67
CA VAL A 210 3.31 -1.91 -24.34
C VAL A 210 3.30 -1.74 -22.82
N LEU A 211 4.29 -1.02 -22.29
CA LEU A 211 4.32 -0.63 -20.87
C LEU A 211 3.82 0.81 -20.75
N LEU A 212 2.77 1.02 -19.95
CA LEU A 212 2.22 2.34 -19.62
C LEU A 212 1.94 2.41 -18.11
N PRO A 213 2.16 3.58 -17.47
CA PRO A 213 1.66 3.84 -16.12
C PRO A 213 0.14 3.73 -16.06
N GLY A 214 -0.42 3.44 -14.88
CA GLY A 214 -1.86 3.21 -14.70
C GLY A 214 -2.74 4.33 -15.28
N GLY A 215 -2.46 5.58 -14.93
CA GLY A 215 -3.24 6.74 -15.37
C GLY A 215 -3.22 6.99 -16.90
N GLU A 216 -2.31 6.36 -17.64
CA GLU A 216 -2.23 6.49 -19.10
C GLU A 216 -3.02 5.41 -19.87
N VAL A 217 -3.48 4.36 -19.18
CA VAL A 217 -4.09 3.19 -19.82
C VAL A 217 -5.45 3.53 -20.44
N TYR A 218 -6.33 4.20 -19.67
CA TYR A 218 -7.64 4.60 -20.19
C TYR A 218 -7.54 5.50 -21.43
N PRO A 219 -6.74 6.60 -21.41
CA PRO A 219 -6.54 7.42 -22.61
C PRO A 219 -5.96 6.66 -23.81
N ALA A 220 -5.10 5.67 -23.56
CA ALA A 220 -4.51 4.86 -24.63
C ALA A 220 -5.54 3.90 -25.26
N LEU A 221 -6.44 3.30 -24.46
CA LEU A 221 -7.57 2.53 -24.94
C LEU A 221 -8.55 3.40 -25.72
N GLU A 222 -8.95 4.54 -25.19
CA GLU A 222 -9.89 5.47 -25.80
C GLU A 222 -9.43 5.92 -27.19
N LYS A 223 -8.18 6.35 -27.30
CA LYS A 223 -7.57 6.82 -28.56
C LYS A 223 -7.20 5.69 -29.52
N GLY A 224 -7.39 4.43 -29.15
CA GLY A 224 -7.03 3.29 -30.00
C GLY A 224 -5.51 3.10 -30.16
N VAL A 225 -4.70 3.63 -29.24
CA VAL A 225 -3.24 3.41 -29.22
C VAL A 225 -2.94 1.96 -28.87
N ILE A 226 -3.81 1.33 -28.08
CA ILE A 226 -3.79 -0.09 -27.69
C ILE A 226 -5.15 -0.73 -27.95
N ASP A 227 -5.16 -2.03 -28.28
CA ASP A 227 -6.36 -2.83 -28.51
C ASP A 227 -6.95 -3.37 -27.20
N GLY A 228 -6.12 -3.49 -26.18
CA GLY A 228 -6.48 -4.01 -24.86
C GLY A 228 -5.47 -3.63 -23.79
N ALA A 229 -5.82 -3.88 -22.55
CA ALA A 229 -4.96 -3.68 -21.41
C ALA A 229 -5.18 -4.76 -20.38
N ASP A 230 -4.09 -5.34 -19.90
CA ASP A 230 -4.02 -5.97 -18.61
C ASP A 230 -4.05 -4.87 -17.55
N TYR A 231 -4.95 -5.04 -16.58
CA TYR A 231 -5.07 -4.16 -15.43
C TYR A 231 -5.60 -4.99 -14.24
N VAL A 232 -5.77 -4.36 -13.10
CA VAL A 232 -6.25 -5.03 -11.89
C VAL A 232 -7.70 -5.56 -12.00
N GLY A 233 -8.32 -5.92 -10.89
CA GLY A 233 -9.65 -6.51 -10.83
C GLY A 233 -10.80 -5.60 -11.25
N ALA A 234 -12.00 -6.15 -11.14
CA ALA A 234 -13.20 -5.58 -11.74
C ALA A 234 -13.58 -4.21 -11.16
N ALA A 235 -13.43 -3.99 -9.85
CA ALA A 235 -13.91 -2.78 -9.18
C ALA A 235 -13.17 -1.53 -9.63
N ILE A 236 -11.85 -1.60 -9.65
CA ILE A 236 -11.01 -0.46 -10.08
C ILE A 236 -11.21 -0.23 -11.58
N ASN A 237 -11.22 -1.30 -12.39
CA ASN A 237 -11.40 -1.22 -13.83
C ASN A 237 -12.77 -0.65 -14.22
N TYR A 238 -13.84 -1.02 -13.49
CA TYR A 238 -15.17 -0.43 -13.65
C TYR A 238 -15.16 1.07 -13.35
N ASN A 239 -14.58 1.46 -12.21
CA ASN A 239 -14.54 2.87 -11.80
C ASN A 239 -13.67 3.74 -12.72
N LEU A 240 -12.66 3.17 -13.37
CA LEU A 240 -11.86 3.82 -14.41
C LEU A 240 -12.56 3.89 -15.77
N GLY A 241 -13.76 3.29 -15.93
CA GLY A 241 -14.53 3.34 -17.16
C GLY A 241 -14.06 2.38 -18.24
N PHE A 242 -13.24 1.37 -17.92
CA PHE A 242 -12.68 0.47 -18.95
C PHE A 242 -13.77 -0.26 -19.73
N GLY A 243 -14.83 -0.70 -19.08
CA GLY A 243 -15.97 -1.36 -19.75
C GLY A 243 -16.79 -0.47 -20.66
N GLU A 244 -16.62 0.85 -20.61
CA GLU A 244 -17.26 1.77 -21.56
C GLU A 244 -16.60 1.69 -22.95
N ILE A 245 -15.28 1.42 -22.97
CA ILE A 245 -14.46 1.43 -24.20
C ILE A 245 -14.10 0.01 -24.64
N ALA A 246 -13.70 -0.86 -23.72
CA ALA A 246 -13.29 -2.23 -23.97
C ALA A 246 -14.43 -3.18 -23.59
N LYS A 247 -15.11 -3.71 -24.58
CA LYS A 247 -16.35 -4.51 -24.41
C LYS A 247 -16.11 -5.99 -24.13
N TYR A 248 -14.86 -6.41 -24.01
CA TYR A 248 -14.49 -7.79 -23.72
C TYR A 248 -13.54 -7.88 -22.54
N ILE A 249 -13.81 -8.80 -21.63
CA ILE A 249 -12.86 -9.23 -20.60
C ILE A 249 -12.39 -10.63 -20.96
N ILE A 250 -11.08 -10.80 -21.10
CA ILE A 250 -10.48 -12.07 -21.47
C ILE A 250 -9.97 -12.74 -20.20
N MET A 251 -10.50 -13.90 -19.90
CA MET A 251 -10.13 -14.73 -18.73
C MET A 251 -9.78 -16.13 -19.19
N GLY A 252 -9.07 -16.86 -18.35
CA GLY A 252 -8.90 -18.29 -18.51
C GLY A 252 -10.14 -19.10 -18.04
N PRO A 253 -10.08 -20.41 -18.12
CA PRO A 253 -11.11 -21.31 -17.59
C PRO A 253 -11.16 -21.20 -16.04
N PRO A 254 -12.21 -21.73 -15.40
CA PRO A 254 -12.33 -21.67 -13.94
C PRO A 254 -11.15 -22.26 -13.16
N SER A 255 -10.40 -23.20 -13.75
CA SER A 255 -9.17 -23.80 -13.19
C SER A 255 -7.99 -22.83 -13.17
N THR A 256 -7.97 -21.84 -14.07
CA THR A 256 -6.89 -20.87 -14.20
C THR A 256 -7.50 -19.54 -14.70
N PRO A 257 -8.28 -18.83 -13.85
CA PRO A 257 -9.02 -17.65 -14.27
C PRO A 257 -8.12 -16.53 -14.80
N CYS A 258 -6.97 -16.34 -14.16
CA CYS A 258 -5.91 -15.45 -14.59
C CYS A 258 -4.60 -16.23 -14.71
N LEU A 259 -3.99 -16.23 -15.91
CA LEU A 259 -2.77 -17.00 -16.14
C LEU A 259 -1.50 -16.23 -15.80
N HIS A 260 -1.57 -14.91 -15.71
CA HIS A 260 -0.39 -14.05 -15.64
C HIS A 260 -0.20 -13.41 -14.26
N GLN A 261 -1.26 -12.94 -13.63
CA GLN A 261 -1.24 -12.33 -12.29
C GLN A 261 -2.49 -12.75 -11.52
N PRO A 262 -2.58 -14.03 -11.08
CA PRO A 262 -3.74 -14.54 -10.34
C PRO A 262 -3.87 -13.93 -8.93
N VAL A 263 -2.79 -13.44 -8.36
CA VAL A 263 -2.75 -12.65 -7.14
C VAL A 263 -1.76 -11.51 -7.35
N ASP A 264 -2.22 -10.34 -7.71
CA ASP A 264 -1.30 -9.22 -7.85
C ASP A 264 -0.80 -8.76 -6.48
N LEU A 265 0.44 -8.34 -6.42
CA LEU A 265 1.11 -7.94 -5.19
C LEU A 265 1.77 -6.58 -5.37
N MET A 266 1.45 -5.72 -4.45
CA MET A 266 2.21 -4.52 -4.16
C MET A 266 3.16 -4.77 -3.00
N SER A 267 4.02 -3.81 -2.73
CA SER A 267 4.90 -3.81 -1.56
C SER A 267 5.06 -2.42 -0.99
N LEU A 268 5.42 -2.34 0.28
CA LEU A 268 5.90 -1.10 0.88
C LEU A 268 7.42 -1.19 1.06
N ASN A 269 8.12 -0.29 0.38
CA ASN A 269 9.58 -0.19 0.41
C ASN A 269 10.00 1.18 0.92
N ILE A 270 10.97 1.22 1.83
CA ILE A 270 11.45 2.45 2.47
C ILE A 270 12.95 2.63 2.27
N ASN A 271 13.39 3.89 2.20
CA ASN A 271 14.83 4.20 2.20
C ASN A 271 15.52 3.59 3.43
N ILE A 272 16.63 2.86 3.23
CA ILE A 272 17.29 2.08 4.27
C ILE A 272 17.82 2.93 5.44
N LYS A 273 18.26 4.17 5.17
CA LYS A 273 18.75 5.08 6.23
C LYS A 273 17.58 5.51 7.12
N LYS A 274 16.42 5.80 6.52
CA LYS A 274 15.22 6.15 7.25
C LYS A 274 14.73 4.98 8.10
N TRP A 275 14.72 3.77 7.55
CA TRP A 275 14.36 2.55 8.28
C TRP A 275 15.28 2.31 9.48
N LYS A 276 16.59 2.38 9.27
CA LYS A 276 17.60 2.16 10.32
C LYS A 276 17.60 3.23 11.41
N SER A 277 17.02 4.41 11.17
CA SER A 277 16.86 5.44 12.20
C SER A 277 15.71 5.18 13.17
N LEU A 278 14.86 4.21 12.90
CA LEU A 278 13.75 3.82 13.77
C LEU A 278 14.23 2.91 14.90
N ALA A 279 13.67 3.12 16.08
CA ALA A 279 13.81 2.17 17.17
C ALA A 279 13.15 0.82 16.80
N PRO A 280 13.67 -0.33 17.27
CA PRO A 280 13.19 -1.66 16.87
C PRO A 280 11.69 -1.87 17.05
N HIS A 281 11.09 -1.34 18.11
CA HIS A 281 9.65 -1.46 18.33
C HIS A 281 8.82 -0.72 17.27
N TRP A 282 9.31 0.39 16.69
CA TRP A 282 8.66 1.07 15.58
C TRP A 282 8.79 0.31 14.26
N GLN A 283 9.92 -0.38 14.06
CA GLN A 283 10.09 -1.25 12.90
C GLN A 283 9.07 -2.40 12.96
N THR A 284 8.99 -3.10 14.09
CA THR A 284 7.98 -4.16 14.30
C THR A 284 6.56 -3.64 14.16
N PHE A 285 6.26 -2.46 14.72
CA PHE A 285 4.95 -1.82 14.60
C PHE A 285 4.57 -1.57 13.14
N ILE A 286 5.47 -0.97 12.35
CA ILE A 286 5.21 -0.67 10.93
C ILE A 286 5.03 -1.97 10.14
N GLU A 287 5.84 -3.00 10.38
CA GLU A 287 5.69 -4.31 9.72
C GLU A 287 4.32 -4.93 10.02
N ALA A 288 3.86 -4.87 11.27
CA ALA A 288 2.53 -5.36 11.65
C ALA A 288 1.40 -4.55 10.99
N MET A 289 1.54 -3.23 10.90
CA MET A 289 0.56 -2.37 10.24
C MET A 289 0.50 -2.61 8.73
N VAL A 290 1.63 -2.92 8.09
CA VAL A 290 1.67 -3.29 6.66
C VAL A 290 0.96 -4.64 6.43
N ALA A 291 1.18 -5.63 7.28
CA ALA A 291 0.48 -6.92 7.18
C ALA A 291 -1.04 -6.75 7.37
N LYS A 292 -1.47 -5.92 8.34
CA LYS A 292 -2.89 -5.56 8.49
C LYS A 292 -3.44 -4.88 7.25
N HIS A 293 -2.71 -3.90 6.70
CA HIS A 293 -3.13 -3.19 5.49
C HIS A 293 -3.28 -4.13 4.28
N SER A 294 -2.37 -5.10 4.12
CA SER A 294 -2.45 -6.13 3.09
C SER A 294 -3.79 -6.86 3.15
N TYR A 295 -4.19 -7.32 4.33
CA TYR A 295 -5.45 -8.01 4.54
C TYR A 295 -6.67 -7.10 4.29
N ASP A 296 -6.66 -5.89 4.84
CA ASP A 296 -7.77 -4.94 4.73
C ASP A 296 -7.99 -4.50 3.27
N GLN A 297 -6.91 -4.20 2.56
CA GLN A 297 -6.96 -3.82 1.15
C GLN A 297 -7.51 -4.97 0.31
N TYR A 298 -6.94 -6.17 0.44
CA TYR A 298 -7.37 -7.34 -0.30
C TYR A 298 -8.85 -7.65 -0.08
N SER A 299 -9.28 -7.70 1.19
CA SER A 299 -10.68 -8.00 1.54
C SER A 299 -11.66 -6.97 0.98
N ALA A 300 -11.30 -5.68 1.03
CA ALA A 300 -12.14 -4.61 0.51
C ALA A 300 -12.25 -4.66 -1.03
N ILE A 301 -11.14 -4.94 -1.71
CA ILE A 301 -11.11 -5.06 -3.18
C ILE A 301 -11.95 -6.26 -3.61
N GLN A 302 -11.75 -7.44 -3.00
CA GLN A 302 -12.53 -8.65 -3.32
C GLN A 302 -14.05 -8.42 -3.16
N ALA A 303 -14.45 -7.76 -2.07
CA ALA A 303 -15.86 -7.42 -1.85
C ALA A 303 -16.43 -6.45 -2.88
N ALA A 304 -15.60 -5.54 -3.39
CA ALA A 304 -15.97 -4.59 -4.42
C ALA A 304 -16.01 -5.26 -5.81
N ASP A 305 -15.09 -6.16 -6.11
CA ASP A 305 -14.99 -6.86 -7.40
C ASP A 305 -16.22 -7.71 -7.69
N ILE A 306 -16.75 -8.42 -6.70
CA ILE A 306 -17.98 -9.21 -6.85
C ILE A 306 -19.12 -8.36 -7.44
N LYS A 307 -19.30 -7.14 -6.90
CA LYS A 307 -20.35 -6.21 -7.38
C LYS A 307 -20.00 -5.59 -8.73
N ALA A 308 -18.72 -5.32 -8.96
CA ALA A 308 -18.29 -4.68 -10.18
C ALA A 308 -18.34 -5.61 -11.40
N PHE A 309 -18.11 -6.91 -11.23
CA PHE A 309 -18.29 -7.89 -12.29
C PHE A 309 -19.73 -7.89 -12.83
N GLU A 310 -20.72 -7.85 -11.95
CA GLU A 310 -22.13 -7.75 -12.34
C GLU A 310 -22.40 -6.46 -13.12
N LYS A 311 -21.89 -5.33 -12.63
CA LYS A 311 -22.08 -4.03 -13.27
C LYS A 311 -21.41 -3.95 -14.65
N LEU A 312 -20.19 -4.48 -14.78
CA LEU A 312 -19.51 -4.54 -16.07
C LEU A 312 -20.35 -5.27 -17.12
N GLN A 313 -20.98 -6.39 -16.74
CA GLN A 313 -21.82 -7.18 -17.64
C GLN A 313 -23.18 -6.52 -17.88
N VAL A 314 -23.89 -6.11 -16.83
CA VAL A 314 -25.29 -5.67 -16.91
C VAL A 314 -25.40 -4.20 -17.35
N GLU A 315 -24.60 -3.31 -16.74
CA GLU A 315 -24.70 -1.87 -17.01
C GLU A 315 -23.86 -1.45 -18.21
N GLN A 316 -22.65 -2.03 -18.38
CA GLN A 316 -21.73 -1.64 -19.46
C GLN A 316 -21.73 -2.60 -20.65
N GLY A 317 -22.47 -3.71 -20.58
CA GLY A 317 -22.60 -4.68 -21.66
C GLY A 317 -21.29 -5.38 -22.03
N VAL A 318 -20.43 -5.61 -21.05
CA VAL A 318 -19.13 -6.29 -21.24
C VAL A 318 -19.35 -7.79 -21.37
N GLU A 319 -18.82 -8.39 -22.42
CA GLU A 319 -18.77 -9.84 -22.61
C GLU A 319 -17.55 -10.43 -21.93
N ILE A 320 -17.74 -11.45 -21.09
CA ILE A 320 -16.64 -12.22 -20.51
C ILE A 320 -16.32 -13.39 -21.45
N ILE A 321 -15.15 -13.35 -22.07
CA ILE A 321 -14.61 -14.42 -22.91
C ILE A 321 -13.70 -15.29 -22.05
N ARG A 322 -14.02 -16.58 -21.97
CA ARG A 322 -13.16 -17.57 -21.31
C ARG A 322 -12.40 -18.40 -22.34
N LEU A 323 -11.08 -18.33 -22.26
CA LEU A 323 -10.20 -19.19 -23.06
C LEU A 323 -10.36 -20.65 -22.60
N LYS A 324 -10.07 -21.57 -23.52
CA LYS A 324 -10.12 -23.00 -23.24
C LYS A 324 -8.83 -23.47 -22.56
N GLU A 325 -8.90 -24.65 -21.91
CA GLU A 325 -7.71 -25.29 -21.30
C GLU A 325 -6.57 -25.49 -22.32
N GLU A 326 -6.92 -25.80 -23.57
CA GLU A 326 -5.96 -25.97 -24.68
C GLU A 326 -5.17 -24.70 -24.97
N ASP A 327 -5.81 -23.52 -24.86
CA ASP A 327 -5.18 -22.22 -25.07
C ASP A 327 -4.23 -21.91 -23.91
N ILE A 328 -4.65 -22.19 -22.68
CA ILE A 328 -3.79 -22.06 -21.49
C ILE A 328 -2.58 -22.99 -21.56
N ALA A 329 -2.76 -24.22 -22.05
CA ALA A 329 -1.67 -25.16 -22.26
C ALA A 329 -0.62 -24.65 -23.26
N LYS A 330 -1.04 -23.88 -24.29
CA LYS A 330 -0.11 -23.23 -25.23
C LYS A 330 0.76 -22.18 -24.52
N PHE A 331 0.16 -21.31 -23.70
CA PHE A 331 0.90 -20.35 -22.88
C PHE A 331 1.85 -21.05 -21.89
N ARG A 332 1.39 -22.11 -21.24
CA ARG A 332 2.17 -22.86 -20.24
C ARG A 332 3.47 -23.43 -20.80
N ARG A 333 3.53 -23.76 -22.11
CA ARG A 333 4.74 -24.27 -22.76
C ARG A 333 5.89 -23.26 -22.77
N PHE A 334 5.59 -21.95 -22.72
CA PHE A 334 6.60 -20.90 -22.71
C PHE A 334 7.10 -20.54 -21.30
N ALA A 335 6.32 -20.84 -20.25
CA ALA A 335 6.62 -20.43 -18.89
C ALA A 335 8.01 -20.87 -18.39
N PRO A 336 8.45 -22.13 -18.51
CA PRO A 336 9.78 -22.54 -18.02
C PRO A 336 10.93 -21.74 -18.63
N GLN A 337 10.84 -21.44 -19.94
CA GLN A 337 11.86 -20.64 -20.62
C GLN A 337 11.89 -19.20 -20.09
N MET A 338 10.72 -18.63 -19.79
CA MET A 338 10.61 -17.29 -19.23
C MET A 338 11.16 -17.23 -17.80
N TRP A 339 10.89 -18.25 -16.98
CA TRP A 339 11.42 -18.32 -15.60
C TRP A 339 12.94 -18.38 -15.55
N VAL A 340 13.55 -19.12 -16.49
CA VAL A 340 15.02 -19.22 -16.57
C VAL A 340 15.64 -17.93 -17.11
N LYS A 341 14.93 -17.19 -17.96
CA LYS A 341 15.41 -15.92 -18.53
C LYS A 341 15.53 -14.81 -17.49
N TRP A 342 14.59 -14.77 -16.54
CA TRP A 342 14.48 -13.73 -15.52
C TRP A 342 15.07 -14.16 -14.18
#